data_c512f6866414f0590cfd9c1a9f0cb674
#
_entry.id   c512f6866414f0590cfd9c1a9f0cb674
#
_cell.length_a   1.000
_cell.length_b   1.000
_cell.length_c   1.000
_cell.angle_alpha   90.00
_cell.angle_beta   90.00
_cell.angle_gamma   90.00
#
_symmetry.space_group_name_H-M   'P 1'
#
loop_
_entity.id
_entity.type
_entity.pdbx_description
1 polymer ?
#
loop_
_entity_poly.entity_id
_entity_poly.type
_entity_poly.pdbx_seq_one_letter_code
_entity_poly.pdbx_strand_id
1 'polypeptide(L)'
;MRNSNVVLAVVVTFNRLDELKVCVAALKSQSYGSLNILVVNNGSTDGTKEWLTQQSDVIVINQENLGGAGGFYTGMKYMYDNGYEWLVMMDDDGIPDKNEIKNLIQSYDKVV
;
A
#
# COMPACT_ATOMS: atom_id res chain seq x y z
N MET A 1 -17.84 -5.63 -10.94
CA MET A 1 -18.19 -5.84 -9.52
C MET A 1 -17.26 -5.02 -8.65
N ARG A 2 -17.79 -4.40 -7.64
CA ARG A 2 -17.02 -3.56 -6.74
C ARG A 2 -16.32 -4.41 -5.67
N ASN A 3 -15.13 -3.98 -5.27
CA ASN A 3 -14.37 -4.61 -4.18
C ASN A 3 -14.71 -3.90 -2.85
N SER A 4 -16.01 -3.91 -2.49
CA SER A 4 -16.52 -3.04 -1.42
C SER A 4 -15.95 -3.34 -0.03
N ASN A 5 -15.49 -4.55 0.21
CA ASN A 5 -14.88 -4.93 1.49
C ASN A 5 -13.37 -5.11 1.40
N VAL A 6 -12.79 -4.86 0.24
CA VAL A 6 -11.35 -4.97 0.05
C VAL A 6 -10.72 -3.62 0.27
N VAL A 7 -9.67 -3.62 1.09
CA VAL A 7 -8.89 -2.41 1.40
C VAL A 7 -7.65 -2.41 0.53
N LEU A 8 -7.35 -1.27 -0.09
CA LEU A 8 -6.09 -1.07 -0.78
C LEU A 8 -5.14 -0.28 0.12
N ALA A 9 -4.03 -0.89 0.50
CA ALA A 9 -2.97 -0.18 1.20
C ALA A 9 -1.95 0.31 0.18
N VAL A 10 -1.73 1.61 0.13
CA VAL A 10 -0.79 2.24 -0.81
C VAL A 10 0.44 2.70 -0.05
N VAL A 11 1.60 2.23 -0.49
CA VAL A 11 2.89 2.64 0.04
C VAL A 11 3.68 3.29 -1.09
N VAL A 12 4.09 4.55 -0.89
CA VAL A 12 4.97 5.24 -1.83
C VAL A 12 6.38 5.16 -1.29
N THR A 13 7.34 4.75 -2.14
CA THR A 13 8.72 4.55 -1.70
C THR A 13 9.71 5.16 -2.66
N PHE A 14 10.82 5.65 -2.12
CA PHE A 14 11.97 6.14 -2.89
C PHE A 14 13.23 5.86 -2.11
N ASN A 15 14.07 4.94 -2.62
CA ASN A 15 15.40 4.63 -2.07
C ASN A 15 15.40 4.30 -0.56
N ARG A 16 14.42 3.50 -0.13
CA ARG A 16 14.29 3.07 1.26
C ARG A 16 13.95 1.59 1.33
N LEU A 17 14.76 0.78 0.67
CA LEU A 17 14.46 -0.65 0.51
C LEU A 17 14.33 -1.38 1.84
N ASP A 18 15.23 -1.11 2.80
CA ASP A 18 15.18 -1.82 4.08
C ASP A 18 13.91 -1.51 4.84
N GLU A 19 13.53 -0.24 4.90
CA GLU A 19 12.28 0.19 5.55
C GLU A 19 11.07 -0.38 4.82
N LEU A 20 11.09 -0.37 3.49
CA LEU A 20 10.00 -0.90 2.68
C LEU A 20 9.77 -2.39 2.95
N LYS A 21 10.84 -3.17 3.08
CA LYS A 21 10.71 -4.60 3.37
C LYS A 21 9.96 -4.85 4.67
N VAL A 22 10.27 -4.06 5.71
CA VAL A 22 9.61 -4.18 7.01
C VAL A 22 8.15 -3.77 6.91
N CYS A 23 7.87 -2.66 6.23
CA CYS A 23 6.51 -2.16 6.02
C CYS A 23 5.65 -3.19 5.28
N VAL A 24 6.15 -3.73 4.18
CA VAL A 24 5.41 -4.73 3.39
C VAL A 24 5.17 -5.99 4.21
N ALA A 25 6.16 -6.45 4.97
CA ALA A 25 5.98 -7.61 5.84
C ALA A 25 4.88 -7.37 6.88
N ALA A 26 4.84 -6.19 7.48
CA ALA A 26 3.81 -5.84 8.44
C ALA A 26 2.42 -5.78 7.80
N LEU A 27 2.33 -5.28 6.58
CA LEU A 27 1.06 -5.26 5.83
C LEU A 27 0.58 -6.68 5.49
N LYS A 28 1.50 -7.56 5.09
CA LYS A 28 1.15 -8.95 4.80
C LYS A 28 0.69 -9.71 6.03
N SER A 29 1.08 -9.25 7.22
CA SER A 29 0.74 -9.88 8.49
C SER A 29 -0.53 -9.34 9.13
N GLN A 30 -1.24 -8.43 8.46
CA GLN A 30 -2.48 -7.87 9.01
C GLN A 30 -3.55 -8.94 9.16
N SER A 31 -4.32 -8.84 10.25
CA SER A 31 -5.41 -9.78 10.51
C SER A 31 -6.61 -9.57 9.59
N TYR A 32 -6.69 -8.44 8.91
CA TYR A 32 -7.76 -8.17 7.96
C TYR A 32 -7.42 -8.87 6.64
N GLY A 33 -8.20 -9.91 6.30
CA GLY A 33 -7.86 -10.79 5.18
C GLY A 33 -8.09 -10.20 3.79
N SER A 34 -8.96 -9.20 3.67
CA SER A 34 -9.28 -8.59 2.38
C SER A 34 -8.45 -7.34 2.14
N LEU A 35 -7.14 -7.48 2.19
CA LEU A 35 -6.19 -6.39 2.02
C LEU A 35 -5.33 -6.63 0.78
N ASN A 36 -5.34 -5.68 -0.15
CA ASN A 36 -4.39 -5.67 -1.26
C ASN A 36 -3.34 -4.60 -1.00
N ILE A 37 -2.12 -4.86 -1.42
CA ILE A 37 -0.99 -3.96 -1.19
C ILE A 37 -0.52 -3.45 -2.55
N LEU A 38 -0.47 -2.13 -2.68
CA LEU A 38 0.11 -1.45 -3.83
C LEU A 38 1.35 -0.68 -3.39
N VAL A 39 2.47 -0.97 -3.99
CA VAL A 39 3.69 -0.18 -3.80
C VAL A 39 3.92 0.66 -5.05
N VAL A 40 3.98 1.97 -4.86
CA VAL A 40 4.38 2.91 -5.91
C VAL A 40 5.86 3.19 -5.72
N ASN A 41 6.66 2.63 -6.61
CA ASN A 41 8.11 2.82 -6.59
C ASN A 41 8.45 4.08 -7.40
N ASN A 42 8.81 5.11 -6.70
CA ASN A 42 8.91 6.48 -7.21
C ASN A 42 10.34 6.78 -7.71
N GLY A 43 10.85 5.91 -8.56
CA GLY A 43 12.14 6.12 -9.21
C GLY A 43 13.35 5.65 -8.40
N SER A 44 13.20 4.63 -7.55
CA SER A 44 14.29 4.12 -6.73
C SER A 44 15.43 3.55 -7.56
N THR A 45 16.67 3.72 -7.06
CA THR A 45 17.89 3.21 -7.68
C THR A 45 18.66 2.26 -6.75
N ASP A 46 18.06 1.85 -5.64
CA ASP A 46 18.72 1.08 -4.56
C ASP A 46 18.38 -0.41 -4.57
N GLY A 47 17.84 -0.93 -5.67
CA GLY A 47 17.44 -2.35 -5.73
C GLY A 47 15.99 -2.60 -5.38
N THR A 48 15.24 -1.56 -5.06
CA THR A 48 13.80 -1.68 -4.72
C THR A 48 13.02 -2.32 -5.85
N LYS A 49 13.24 -1.89 -7.09
CA LYS A 49 12.52 -2.42 -8.23
C LYS A 49 12.73 -3.93 -8.38
N GLU A 50 13.95 -4.38 -8.26
CA GLU A 50 14.32 -5.78 -8.37
C GLU A 50 13.69 -6.60 -7.25
N TRP A 51 13.72 -6.09 -6.03
CA TRP A 51 13.11 -6.78 -4.89
C TRP A 51 11.60 -6.92 -5.09
N LEU A 52 10.95 -5.87 -5.59
CA LEU A 52 9.49 -5.89 -5.80
C LEU A 52 9.07 -6.92 -6.84
N THR A 53 9.91 -7.22 -7.83
CA THR A 53 9.58 -8.26 -8.82
C THR A 53 9.44 -9.64 -8.21
N GLN A 54 9.98 -9.84 -7.02
CA GLN A 54 9.94 -11.12 -6.30
C GLN A 54 8.73 -11.24 -5.37
N GLN A 55 7.92 -10.18 -5.26
CA GLN A 55 6.77 -10.14 -4.36
C GLN A 55 5.50 -10.48 -5.15
N SER A 56 5.09 -11.75 -5.15
CA SER A 56 3.99 -12.23 -5.99
C SER A 56 2.61 -11.68 -5.59
N ASP A 57 2.47 -11.23 -4.35
CA ASP A 57 1.19 -10.78 -3.80
C ASP A 57 1.14 -9.26 -3.57
N VAL A 58 2.04 -8.53 -4.20
CA VAL A 58 2.10 -7.07 -4.13
C VAL A 58 1.89 -6.50 -5.53
N ILE A 59 0.99 -5.53 -5.64
CA ILE A 59 0.80 -4.79 -6.87
C ILE A 59 1.88 -3.72 -6.94
N VAL A 60 2.56 -3.59 -8.07
CA VAL A 60 3.70 -2.67 -8.20
C VAL A 60 3.47 -1.71 -9.36
N ILE A 61 3.67 -0.43 -9.10
CA ILE A 61 3.78 0.59 -10.14
C ILE A 61 5.15 1.22 -10.03
N ASN A 62 5.94 1.09 -11.10
CA ASN A 62 7.24 1.77 -11.19
C ASN A 62 7.06 3.01 -12.03
N GLN A 63 7.50 4.15 -11.51
CA GLN A 63 7.40 5.42 -12.22
C GLN A 63 8.65 6.26 -11.92
N GLU A 64 8.86 7.32 -12.70
CA GLU A 64 9.89 8.29 -12.36
C GLU A 64 9.50 9.02 -11.08
N ASN A 65 10.47 9.62 -10.40
CA ASN A 65 10.19 10.32 -9.15
C ASN A 65 9.34 11.57 -9.41
N LEU A 66 8.08 11.50 -9.03
CA LEU A 66 7.10 12.59 -9.15
C LEU A 66 6.86 13.28 -7.80
N GLY A 67 7.74 13.07 -6.83
CA GLY A 67 7.54 13.54 -5.47
C GLY A 67 6.55 12.69 -4.69
N GLY A 68 6.44 12.93 -3.39
CA GLY A 68 5.53 12.17 -2.54
C GLY A 68 4.07 12.34 -2.95
N ALA A 69 3.66 13.59 -3.22
CA ALA A 69 2.29 13.87 -3.65
C ALA A 69 1.96 13.18 -4.98
N GLY A 70 2.92 13.15 -5.92
CA GLY A 70 2.73 12.47 -7.19
C GLY A 70 2.58 10.96 -7.03
N GLY A 71 3.33 10.38 -6.10
CA GLY A 71 3.22 8.96 -5.79
C GLY A 71 1.87 8.59 -5.20
N PHE A 72 1.40 9.38 -4.24
CA PHE A 72 0.07 9.15 -3.65
C PHE A 72 -1.05 9.39 -4.65
N TYR A 73 -0.90 10.37 -5.52
CA TYR A 73 -1.87 10.58 -6.60
C TYR A 73 -2.01 9.32 -7.46
N THR A 74 -0.87 8.71 -7.82
CA THR A 74 -0.87 7.46 -8.58
C THR A 74 -1.64 6.36 -7.86
N GLY A 75 -1.44 6.24 -6.53
CA GLY A 75 -2.16 5.27 -5.72
C GLY A 75 -3.66 5.54 -5.68
N MET A 76 -4.06 6.80 -5.53
CA MET A 76 -5.47 7.19 -5.53
C MET A 76 -6.13 6.90 -6.88
N LYS A 77 -5.42 7.18 -7.97
CA LYS A 77 -5.93 6.89 -9.31
C LYS A 77 -6.12 5.39 -9.49
N TYR A 78 -5.17 4.59 -9.03
CA TYR A 78 -5.30 3.15 -9.09
C TYR A 78 -6.53 2.66 -8.31
N MET A 79 -6.74 3.20 -7.12
CA MET A 79 -7.91 2.88 -6.31
C MET A 79 -9.20 3.16 -7.08
N TYR A 80 -9.30 4.36 -7.63
CA TYR A 80 -10.50 4.79 -8.36
C TYR A 80 -10.73 3.91 -9.60
N ASP A 81 -9.68 3.71 -10.40
CA ASP A 81 -9.79 2.97 -11.67
C ASP A 81 -10.15 1.50 -11.46
N ASN A 82 -9.85 0.95 -10.28
CA ASN A 82 -10.06 -0.46 -9.99
C ASN A 82 -11.22 -0.71 -9.00
N GLY A 83 -12.00 0.30 -8.71
CA GLY A 83 -13.25 0.14 -7.95
C GLY A 83 -13.09 -0.13 -6.47
N TYR A 84 -11.94 0.22 -5.87
CA TYR A 84 -11.78 0.10 -4.42
C TYR A 84 -12.57 1.19 -3.71
N GLU A 85 -13.18 0.84 -2.59
CA GLU A 85 -13.91 1.80 -1.76
C GLU A 85 -13.14 2.22 -0.51
N TRP A 86 -12.09 1.49 -0.17
CA TRP A 86 -11.26 1.75 1.02
C TRP A 86 -9.82 1.93 0.60
N LEU A 87 -9.21 2.99 1.08
CA LEU A 87 -7.80 3.30 0.82
C LEU A 87 -7.11 3.62 2.13
N VAL A 88 -5.99 2.97 2.38
CA VAL A 88 -5.09 3.31 3.47
C VAL A 88 -3.77 3.74 2.85
N MET A 89 -3.33 4.96 3.13
CA MET A 89 -2.02 5.45 2.70
C MET A 89 -1.04 5.27 3.83
N MET A 90 0.14 4.77 3.51
CA MET A 90 1.13 4.46 4.52
C MET A 90 2.51 4.90 4.05
N ASP A 91 3.29 5.45 4.96
CA ASP A 91 4.69 5.76 4.69
C ASP A 91 5.50 4.46 4.60
N ASP A 92 6.56 4.48 3.81
CA ASP A 92 7.38 3.28 3.59
C ASP A 92 8.17 2.83 4.82
N ASP A 93 8.22 3.64 5.86
CA ASP A 93 8.78 3.27 7.16
C ASP A 93 7.70 2.93 8.19
N GLY A 94 6.45 2.85 7.78
CA GLY A 94 5.35 2.47 8.65
C GLY A 94 5.41 1.01 9.05
N ILE A 95 5.10 0.73 10.31
CA ILE A 95 5.02 -0.64 10.83
C ILE A 95 3.66 -0.80 11.49
N PRO A 96 2.61 -1.08 10.69
CA PRO A 96 1.26 -1.17 11.25
C PRO A 96 1.15 -2.36 12.21
N ASP A 97 0.43 -2.14 13.30
CA ASP A 97 0.08 -3.20 14.23
C ASP A 97 -0.75 -4.27 13.50
N LYS A 98 -0.66 -5.50 13.95
CA LYS A 98 -1.33 -6.66 13.35
C LYS A 98 -2.82 -6.44 13.10
N ASN A 99 -3.50 -5.71 13.96
CA ASN A 99 -4.94 -5.47 13.88
C ASN A 99 -5.31 -4.07 13.43
N GLU A 100 -4.35 -3.28 12.95
CA GLU A 100 -4.58 -1.87 12.67
C GLU A 100 -5.66 -1.66 11.59
N ILE A 101 -5.56 -2.36 10.47
CA ILE A 101 -6.52 -2.22 9.36
C ILE A 101 -7.90 -2.69 9.81
N LYS A 102 -7.97 -3.83 10.49
CA LYS A 102 -9.23 -4.35 11.01
C LYS A 102 -9.90 -3.36 11.95
N ASN A 103 -9.11 -2.77 12.86
CA ASN A 103 -9.64 -1.81 13.83
C ASN A 103 -10.13 -0.54 13.14
N LEU A 104 -9.45 -0.07 12.12
CA LEU A 104 -9.90 1.10 11.35
C LEU A 104 -11.25 0.86 10.70
N ILE A 105 -11.43 -0.28 10.05
CA ILE A 105 -12.68 -0.62 9.39
C ILE A 105 -13.82 -0.74 10.41
N GLN A 106 -13.57 -1.41 11.53
CA GLN A 106 -14.57 -1.56 12.58
C GLN A 106 -14.95 -0.23 13.22
N SER A 107 -13.98 0.67 13.39
CA SER A 107 -14.24 2.00 13.95
C SER A 107 -15.13 2.82 13.04
N TYR A 108 -14.93 2.71 11.73
CA TYR A 108 -15.79 3.38 10.76
C TYR A 108 -17.25 2.91 10.88
N ASP A 109 -17.42 1.60 10.97
CA ASP A 109 -18.76 1.00 11.10
C ASP A 109 -19.48 1.48 12.36
N LYS A 110 -18.73 1.76 13.43
CA LYS A 110 -19.32 2.24 14.67
C LYS A 110 -19.70 3.71 14.62
N VAL A 111 -18.99 4.50 13.82
CA VAL A 111 -19.23 5.94 13.72
C VAL A 111 -20.43 6.23 12.82
N VAL A 112 -20.60 5.41 11.82
CA VAL A 112 -21.69 5.54 10.86
C VAL A 112 -22.96 4.89 11.37
#